data_d80bce15b77ae6e88d88e8895875d1f9
#
_entry.id   d80bce15b77ae6e88d88e8895875d1f9
#
_cell.length_a   1.000
_cell.length_b   1.000
_cell.length_c   1.000
_cell.angle_alpha   90.00
_cell.angle_beta   90.00
_cell.angle_gamma   90.00
#
_symmetry.space_group_name_H-M   'P 1'
#
loop_
_entity.id
_entity.type
_entity.pdbx_description
1 polymer ?
#
loop_
_entity_poly.entity_id
_entity_poly.type
_entity_poly.pdbx_seq_one_letter_code
_entity_poly.pdbx_strand_id
1 'polypeptide(L)'
;MLAKAHVSVRIRRPRKDAGFTLPEVLLAALIITIAFVTLLSVIPYSSAAVQSGNQMSTATFLANQKLEEAKNVPWGTAPANDCLGLSANATSAPTVSAGQTCTLGGTVVAAGGALPWAADQNSTAITNFNGYSRNVRIVDCSAVGSCFPLIGDPGMRRVIVSVTFQPMTTSSTAAATKTVTLSMIIAQR
;
A
#
# COMPACT_ATOMS: atom_id res chain seq x y z
N MET A 1 44.82 -39.52 62.67
CA MET A 1 43.90 -40.48 62.07
C MET A 1 43.19 -39.84 60.88
N LEU A 2 43.57 -40.19 59.65
CA LEU A 2 43.03 -39.63 58.41
C LEU A 2 42.03 -40.68 57.84
N ALA A 3 40.77 -40.32 57.82
CA ALA A 3 39.70 -41.14 57.25
C ALA A 3 39.73 -41.05 55.71
N LYS A 4 39.98 -42.12 55.03
CA LYS A 4 39.97 -42.23 53.57
C LYS A 4 38.49 -42.41 53.12
N ALA A 5 37.90 -41.36 52.49
CA ALA A 5 36.59 -41.41 51.86
C ALA A 5 36.69 -42.18 50.54
N HIS A 6 36.09 -43.36 50.44
CA HIS A 6 35.94 -44.09 49.19
C HIS A 6 34.77 -43.52 48.41
N VAL A 7 35.04 -42.82 47.34
CA VAL A 7 34.02 -42.41 46.35
C VAL A 7 33.74 -43.59 45.40
N SER A 8 32.57 -44.22 45.59
CA SER A 8 32.12 -45.29 44.72
C SER A 8 31.48 -44.69 43.45
N VAL A 9 32.19 -44.73 42.32
CA VAL A 9 31.69 -44.34 41.02
C VAL A 9 30.81 -45.50 40.47
N ARG A 10 29.49 -45.30 40.53
CA ARG A 10 28.55 -46.20 39.87
C ARG A 10 28.62 -46.02 38.35
N ILE A 11 29.34 -46.91 37.66
CA ILE A 11 29.30 -46.99 36.20
C ILE A 11 27.90 -47.47 35.80
N ARG A 12 27.10 -46.53 35.22
CA ARG A 12 25.83 -46.87 34.59
C ARG A 12 26.13 -47.81 33.40
N ARG A 13 25.68 -49.04 33.48
CA ARG A 13 25.73 -49.99 32.35
C ARG A 13 25.02 -49.32 31.14
N PRO A 14 25.64 -49.37 29.94
CA PRO A 14 24.98 -48.92 28.74
C PRO A 14 23.68 -49.72 28.58
N ARG A 15 22.54 -49.02 28.41
CA ARG A 15 21.30 -49.64 28.01
C ARG A 15 21.56 -50.37 26.70
N LYS A 16 21.16 -51.63 26.61
CA LYS A 16 21.13 -52.37 25.36
C LYS A 16 20.36 -51.55 24.35
N ASP A 17 20.95 -51.27 23.19
CA ASP A 17 20.31 -50.57 22.09
C ASP A 17 19.07 -51.40 21.70
N ALA A 18 17.90 -50.96 22.13
CA ALA A 18 16.64 -51.53 21.67
C ALA A 18 16.44 -51.02 20.23
N GLY A 19 16.57 -51.92 19.26
CA GLY A 19 16.28 -51.56 17.86
C GLY A 19 14.86 -51.05 17.72
N PHE A 20 14.63 -50.14 16.77
CA PHE A 20 13.30 -49.60 16.46
C PHE A 20 12.36 -50.76 16.05
N THR A 21 11.16 -50.73 16.57
CA THR A 21 10.11 -51.67 16.17
C THR A 21 9.51 -51.23 14.82
N LEU A 22 9.09 -52.19 14.00
CA LEU A 22 8.47 -51.92 12.69
C LEU A 22 7.29 -50.92 12.78
N PRO A 23 6.37 -51.01 13.77
CA PRO A 23 5.30 -50.02 13.94
C PRO A 23 5.80 -48.61 14.28
N GLU A 24 6.92 -48.47 15.00
CA GLU A 24 7.50 -47.18 15.35
C GLU A 24 8.06 -46.46 14.11
N VAL A 25 8.71 -47.19 13.19
CA VAL A 25 9.19 -46.67 11.92
C VAL A 25 8.00 -46.23 11.02
N LEU A 26 6.94 -47.03 10.98
CA LEU A 26 5.73 -46.70 10.22
C LEU A 26 5.04 -45.45 10.77
N LEU A 27 4.93 -45.30 12.10
CA LEU A 27 4.36 -44.14 12.73
C LEU A 27 5.21 -42.87 12.47
N ALA A 28 6.53 -43.00 12.59
CA ALA A 28 7.44 -41.90 12.29
C ALA A 28 7.33 -41.43 10.81
N ALA A 29 7.29 -42.40 9.89
CA ALA A 29 7.10 -42.12 8.46
C ALA A 29 5.77 -41.42 8.18
N LEU A 30 4.68 -41.82 8.84
CA LEU A 30 3.37 -41.18 8.73
C LEU A 30 3.41 -39.71 9.20
N ILE A 31 4.02 -39.46 10.35
CA ILE A 31 4.12 -38.08 10.89
C ILE A 31 4.96 -37.21 9.96
N ILE A 32 6.08 -37.74 9.44
CA ILE A 32 6.95 -37.02 8.52
C ILE A 32 6.21 -36.68 7.22
N THR A 33 5.46 -37.62 6.65
CA THR A 33 4.70 -37.39 5.42
C THR A 33 3.63 -36.32 5.60
N ILE A 34 2.88 -36.34 6.70
CA ILE A 34 1.89 -35.31 7.02
C ILE A 34 2.58 -33.93 7.16
N ALA A 35 3.72 -33.89 7.86
CA ALA A 35 4.49 -32.64 8.02
C ALA A 35 4.98 -32.07 6.67
N PHE A 36 5.46 -32.91 5.77
CA PHE A 36 5.88 -32.48 4.43
C PHE A 36 4.71 -31.96 3.59
N VAL A 37 3.58 -32.62 3.59
CA VAL A 37 2.38 -32.16 2.86
C VAL A 37 1.90 -30.80 3.36
N THR A 38 1.89 -30.59 4.67
CA THR A 38 1.51 -29.29 5.25
C THR A 38 2.51 -28.17 4.90
N LEU A 39 3.80 -28.46 4.93
CA LEU A 39 4.84 -27.50 4.52
C LEU A 39 4.71 -27.09 3.06
N LEU A 40 4.49 -28.04 2.15
CA LEU A 40 4.33 -27.75 0.72
C LEU A 40 3.09 -26.90 0.43
N SER A 41 2.03 -27.00 1.21
CA SER A 41 0.83 -26.18 1.05
C SER A 41 1.02 -24.72 1.47
N VAL A 42 1.97 -24.40 2.36
CA VAL A 42 2.22 -23.04 2.86
C VAL A 42 2.98 -22.17 1.85
N ILE A 43 3.83 -22.77 1.01
CA ILE A 43 4.68 -22.03 0.05
C ILE A 43 3.87 -21.11 -0.88
N PRO A 44 2.80 -21.56 -1.57
CA PRO A 44 2.04 -20.69 -2.46
C PRO A 44 1.35 -19.53 -1.74
N TYR A 45 0.88 -19.73 -0.51
CA TYR A 45 0.26 -18.67 0.28
C TYR A 45 1.26 -17.60 0.70
N SER A 46 2.46 -18.00 1.12
CA SER A 46 3.50 -17.05 1.52
C SER A 46 3.99 -16.21 0.34
N SER A 47 4.17 -16.80 -0.83
CA SER A 47 4.59 -16.07 -2.04
C SER A 47 3.53 -15.06 -2.50
N ALA A 48 2.25 -15.43 -2.45
CA ALA A 48 1.15 -14.51 -2.78
C ALA A 48 1.06 -13.33 -1.79
N ALA A 49 1.30 -13.58 -0.50
CA ALA A 49 1.32 -12.53 0.51
C ALA A 49 2.46 -11.53 0.27
N VAL A 50 3.66 -12.01 -0.04
CA VAL A 50 4.82 -11.15 -0.36
C VAL A 50 4.54 -10.31 -1.61
N GLN A 51 4.00 -10.91 -2.67
CA GLN A 51 3.66 -10.18 -3.91
C GLN A 51 2.60 -9.10 -3.65
N SER A 52 1.55 -9.42 -2.89
CA SER A 52 0.53 -8.44 -2.51
C SER A 52 1.12 -7.28 -1.67
N GLY A 53 2.06 -7.57 -0.78
CA GLY A 53 2.80 -6.56 -0.02
C GLY A 53 3.62 -5.63 -0.92
N ASN A 54 4.35 -6.18 -1.88
CA ASN A 54 5.13 -5.41 -2.85
C ASN A 54 4.23 -4.51 -3.72
N GLN A 55 3.08 -5.03 -4.18
CA GLN A 55 2.12 -4.24 -4.96
C GLN A 55 1.53 -3.09 -4.13
N MET A 56 1.21 -3.32 -2.86
CA MET A 56 0.72 -2.28 -1.96
C MET A 56 1.78 -1.20 -1.70
N SER A 57 3.05 -1.59 -1.52
CA SER A 57 4.17 -0.66 -1.39
C SER A 57 4.34 0.20 -2.65
N THR A 58 4.26 -0.41 -3.84
CA THR A 58 4.30 0.30 -5.12
C THR A 58 3.12 1.27 -5.26
N ALA A 59 1.89 0.85 -4.91
CA ALA A 59 0.72 1.73 -4.93
C ALA A 59 0.88 2.93 -3.99
N THR A 60 1.43 2.71 -2.80
CA THR A 60 1.74 3.78 -1.84
C THR A 60 2.79 4.75 -2.40
N PHE A 61 3.84 4.23 -3.03
CA PHE A 61 4.85 5.05 -3.71
C PHE A 61 4.24 5.93 -4.81
N LEU A 62 3.40 5.35 -5.68
CA LEU A 62 2.72 6.08 -6.75
C LEU A 62 1.77 7.16 -6.22
N ALA A 63 1.09 6.90 -5.10
CA ALA A 63 0.25 7.89 -4.45
C ALA A 63 1.07 9.03 -3.85
N ASN A 64 2.17 8.72 -3.15
CA ASN A 64 3.08 9.73 -2.60
C ASN A 64 3.71 10.60 -3.68
N GLN A 65 4.11 10.02 -4.81
CA GLN A 65 4.65 10.76 -5.95
C GLN A 65 3.68 11.86 -6.41
N LYS A 66 2.39 11.56 -6.51
CA LYS A 66 1.38 12.56 -6.89
C LYS A 66 1.10 13.57 -5.79
N LEU A 67 1.17 13.20 -4.54
CA LEU A 67 1.06 14.15 -3.44
C LEU A 67 2.24 15.15 -3.44
N GLU A 68 3.46 14.67 -3.70
CA GLU A 68 4.61 15.59 -3.83
C GLU A 68 4.50 16.50 -5.05
N GLU A 69 3.98 16.00 -6.18
CA GLU A 69 3.68 16.83 -7.34
C GLU A 69 2.65 17.93 -6.99
N ALA A 70 1.59 17.58 -6.26
CA ALA A 70 0.57 18.51 -5.81
C ALA A 70 1.11 19.63 -4.90
N LYS A 71 2.11 19.35 -4.07
CA LYS A 71 2.78 20.38 -3.24
C LYS A 71 3.50 21.43 -4.06
N ASN A 72 4.00 21.07 -5.23
CA ASN A 72 4.77 21.95 -6.09
C ASN A 72 3.91 22.72 -7.10
N VAL A 73 2.62 22.39 -7.17
CA VAL A 73 1.69 23.08 -8.07
C VAL A 73 1.37 24.47 -7.52
N PRO A 74 1.45 25.54 -8.34
CA PRO A 74 1.10 26.90 -7.93
C PRO A 74 -0.38 26.99 -7.54
N TRP A 75 -0.64 27.54 -6.37
CA TRP A 75 -1.97 27.87 -5.90
C TRP A 75 -1.90 29.09 -4.99
N GLY A 76 -2.22 30.24 -5.54
CA GLY A 76 -2.08 31.52 -4.87
C GLY A 76 -3.19 32.49 -5.19
N THR A 77 -3.26 33.58 -4.37
CA THR A 77 -4.25 34.63 -4.52
C THR A 77 -3.80 35.75 -5.48
N ALA A 78 -2.51 35.99 -5.63
CA ALA A 78 -1.96 37.06 -6.44
C ALA A 78 -0.59 36.68 -7.07
N PRO A 79 -0.48 36.62 -8.40
CA PRO A 79 -1.58 36.62 -9.35
C PRO A 79 -2.49 35.40 -9.20
N ALA A 80 -3.78 35.56 -9.50
CA ALA A 80 -4.78 34.53 -9.40
C ALA A 80 -4.40 33.29 -10.26
N ASN A 81 -3.68 32.35 -9.68
CA ASN A 81 -3.14 31.16 -10.35
C ASN A 81 -3.54 29.92 -9.57
N ASP A 82 -4.57 29.24 -10.03
CA ASP A 82 -5.09 28.03 -9.42
C ASP A 82 -4.78 26.79 -10.27
N CYS A 83 -3.55 26.33 -10.18
CA CYS A 83 -3.16 25.06 -10.79
C CYS A 83 -3.44 23.84 -9.90
N LEU A 84 -3.87 24.04 -8.65
CA LEU A 84 -4.34 22.94 -7.81
C LEU A 84 -5.75 22.50 -8.25
N GLY A 85 -6.65 23.45 -8.47
CA GLY A 85 -8.01 23.21 -8.94
C GLY A 85 -8.93 22.59 -7.90
N LEU A 86 -10.16 22.29 -8.31
CA LEU A 86 -11.18 21.61 -7.49
C LEU A 86 -11.86 20.51 -8.29
N SER A 87 -12.19 19.42 -7.60
CA SER A 87 -13.03 18.37 -8.16
C SER A 87 -14.50 18.71 -7.98
N ALA A 88 -15.29 18.66 -9.05
CA ALA A 88 -16.73 18.92 -8.99
C ALA A 88 -17.46 17.90 -8.10
N ASN A 89 -16.95 16.69 -8.03
CA ASN A 89 -17.48 15.60 -7.19
C ASN A 89 -16.40 14.55 -6.90
N ALA A 90 -16.73 13.51 -6.16
CA ALA A 90 -15.80 12.45 -5.75
C ALA A 90 -15.24 11.61 -6.91
N THR A 91 -15.83 11.69 -8.11
CA THR A 91 -15.44 10.90 -9.28
C THR A 91 -14.77 11.73 -10.38
N SER A 92 -14.87 13.06 -10.32
CA SER A 92 -14.33 13.96 -11.35
C SER A 92 -12.89 14.36 -11.05
N ALA A 93 -12.04 14.37 -12.07
CA ALA A 93 -10.73 14.98 -12.00
C ALA A 93 -10.84 16.48 -11.68
N PRO A 94 -9.84 17.09 -11.01
CA PRO A 94 -9.89 18.49 -10.68
C PRO A 94 -9.75 19.36 -11.94
N THR A 95 -10.47 20.48 -11.92
CA THR A 95 -10.46 21.52 -12.95
C THR A 95 -10.10 22.87 -12.32
N VAL A 96 -9.63 23.80 -13.13
CA VAL A 96 -9.34 25.16 -12.70
C VAL A 96 -10.61 25.81 -12.14
N SER A 97 -10.53 26.42 -10.97
CA SER A 97 -11.66 27.07 -10.31
C SER A 97 -12.23 28.22 -11.12
N ALA A 98 -13.53 28.50 -10.95
CA ALA A 98 -14.21 29.58 -11.63
C ALA A 98 -13.54 30.94 -11.37
N GLY A 99 -13.32 31.74 -12.41
CA GLY A 99 -12.67 33.02 -12.32
C GLY A 99 -11.14 32.98 -12.14
N GLN A 100 -10.54 31.80 -12.15
CA GLN A 100 -9.10 31.60 -12.03
C GLN A 100 -8.49 31.13 -13.36
N THR A 101 -7.17 31.16 -13.43
CA THR A 101 -6.39 30.59 -14.52
C THR A 101 -5.31 29.70 -13.91
N CYS A 102 -4.81 28.73 -14.64
CA CYS A 102 -3.60 27.99 -14.28
C CYS A 102 -2.53 28.22 -15.34
N THR A 103 -1.38 28.69 -14.90
CA THR A 103 -0.18 28.77 -15.74
C THR A 103 0.87 27.84 -15.18
N LEU A 104 1.11 26.75 -15.87
CA LEU A 104 2.07 25.72 -15.45
C LEU A 104 2.94 25.32 -16.65
N GLY A 105 4.27 25.44 -16.51
CA GLY A 105 5.22 25.07 -17.56
C GLY A 105 5.01 25.78 -18.89
N GLY A 106 4.52 27.04 -18.88
CA GLY A 106 4.23 27.81 -20.09
C GLY A 106 2.85 27.51 -20.73
N THR A 107 2.09 26.56 -20.19
CA THR A 107 0.72 26.25 -20.64
C THR A 107 -0.28 27.00 -19.76
N VAL A 108 -1.24 27.68 -20.39
CA VAL A 108 -2.33 28.37 -19.71
C VAL A 108 -3.62 27.57 -19.86
N VAL A 109 -4.24 27.23 -18.73
CA VAL A 109 -5.53 26.56 -18.67
C VAL A 109 -6.55 27.52 -18.07
N ALA A 110 -7.64 27.76 -18.78
CA ALA A 110 -8.72 28.65 -18.32
C ALA A 110 -9.61 27.95 -17.27
N ALA A 111 -10.45 28.75 -16.62
CA ALA A 111 -11.46 28.27 -15.68
C ALA A 111 -12.30 27.13 -16.26
N GLY A 112 -12.53 26.08 -15.50
CA GLY A 112 -13.21 24.85 -15.92
C GLY A 112 -12.37 23.90 -16.75
N GLY A 113 -11.15 24.31 -17.18
CA GLY A 113 -10.23 23.46 -17.93
C GLY A 113 -9.64 22.34 -17.08
N ALA A 114 -9.42 21.18 -17.69
CA ALA A 114 -8.80 20.03 -17.03
C ALA A 114 -7.31 20.28 -16.75
N LEU A 115 -6.87 19.85 -15.60
CA LEU A 115 -5.47 19.97 -15.16
C LEU A 115 -4.67 18.75 -15.59
N PRO A 116 -3.71 18.83 -16.52
CA PRO A 116 -3.00 17.67 -17.05
C PRO A 116 -2.26 16.85 -15.98
N TRP A 117 -1.70 17.51 -14.97
CA TRP A 117 -0.98 16.86 -13.88
C TRP A 117 -1.89 15.96 -13.00
N ALA A 118 -3.18 16.31 -12.90
CA ALA A 118 -4.16 15.64 -12.05
C ALA A 118 -5.16 14.78 -12.84
N ALA A 119 -4.91 14.57 -14.12
CA ALA A 119 -5.74 13.72 -14.97
C ALA A 119 -5.77 12.27 -14.46
N ASP A 120 -6.92 11.65 -14.59
CA ASP A 120 -7.07 10.23 -14.24
C ASP A 120 -6.19 9.37 -15.15
N GLN A 121 -5.43 8.49 -14.54
CA GLN A 121 -4.52 7.58 -15.22
C GLN A 121 -5.05 6.16 -15.11
N ASN A 122 -5.36 5.55 -16.25
CA ASN A 122 -5.78 4.16 -16.32
C ASN A 122 -4.59 3.19 -16.12
N SER A 123 -4.86 1.90 -16.13
CA SER A 123 -3.87 0.84 -15.84
C SER A 123 -2.71 0.73 -16.84
N THR A 124 -2.73 1.47 -17.95
CA THR A 124 -1.65 1.51 -18.96
C THR A 124 -1.00 2.88 -19.07
N ALA A 125 -1.53 3.90 -18.39
CA ALA A 125 -1.07 5.29 -18.52
C ALA A 125 0.13 5.64 -17.63
N ILE A 126 0.46 4.81 -16.63
CA ILE A 126 1.57 5.07 -15.72
C ILE A 126 2.80 4.34 -16.27
N THR A 127 3.77 5.11 -16.76
CA THR A 127 5.01 4.55 -17.34
C THR A 127 5.71 3.62 -16.34
N ASN A 128 6.08 2.42 -16.77
CA ASN A 128 6.71 1.36 -15.99
C ASN A 128 5.86 0.71 -14.88
N PHE A 129 4.58 1.10 -14.72
CA PHE A 129 3.70 0.56 -13.70
C PHE A 129 2.37 0.09 -14.31
N ASN A 130 2.45 -0.85 -15.24
CA ASN A 130 1.26 -1.46 -15.84
C ASN A 130 0.42 -2.18 -14.76
N GLY A 131 -0.89 -2.09 -14.89
CA GLY A 131 -1.83 -2.70 -13.94
C GLY A 131 -2.19 -1.82 -12.74
N TYR A 132 -1.62 -0.61 -12.64
CA TYR A 132 -1.99 0.39 -11.65
C TYR A 132 -2.78 1.51 -12.31
N SER A 133 -3.93 1.88 -11.75
CA SER A 133 -4.65 3.10 -12.11
C SER A 133 -4.58 4.09 -10.95
N ARG A 134 -4.53 5.37 -11.27
CA ARG A 134 -4.37 6.44 -10.29
C ARG A 134 -5.34 7.56 -10.60
N ASN A 135 -6.00 8.08 -9.57
CA ASN A 135 -6.83 9.26 -9.67
C ASN A 135 -6.51 10.25 -8.56
N VAL A 136 -6.72 11.53 -8.87
CA VAL A 136 -6.52 12.65 -7.96
C VAL A 136 -7.85 13.34 -7.77
N ARG A 137 -8.21 13.64 -6.52
CA ARG A 137 -9.42 14.39 -6.17
C ARG A 137 -9.04 15.49 -5.21
N ILE A 138 -9.62 16.67 -5.41
CA ILE A 138 -9.31 17.86 -4.61
C ILE A 138 -10.60 18.42 -4.07
N VAL A 139 -10.68 18.52 -2.75
CA VAL A 139 -11.85 18.99 -2.01
C VAL A 139 -11.53 20.31 -1.34
N ASP A 140 -12.44 21.27 -1.47
CA ASP A 140 -12.37 22.54 -0.76
C ASP A 140 -12.67 22.32 0.73
N CYS A 141 -11.85 22.92 1.59
CA CYS A 141 -12.02 22.85 3.04
C CYS A 141 -12.85 24.01 3.62
N SER A 142 -13.46 24.85 2.78
CA SER A 142 -14.24 26.02 3.23
C SER A 142 -15.45 25.63 4.09
N ALA A 143 -16.10 24.53 3.78
CA ALA A 143 -17.23 24.04 4.56
C ALA A 143 -16.76 23.17 5.74
N VAL A 144 -17.37 23.40 6.92
CA VAL A 144 -17.17 22.56 8.10
C VAL A 144 -17.52 21.11 7.75
N GLY A 145 -16.65 20.17 8.10
CA GLY A 145 -16.84 18.75 7.83
C GLY A 145 -16.29 18.27 6.47
N SER A 146 -15.92 19.16 5.55
CA SER A 146 -15.35 18.74 4.26
C SER A 146 -13.93 18.20 4.36
N CYS A 147 -13.10 18.82 5.22
CA CYS A 147 -11.73 18.38 5.49
C CYS A 147 -11.51 17.97 6.95
N PHE A 148 -12.07 18.74 7.86
CA PHE A 148 -12.01 18.52 9.31
C PHE A 148 -13.41 18.53 9.92
N PRO A 149 -13.65 17.75 10.99
CA PRO A 149 -14.98 17.65 11.59
C PRO A 149 -15.55 18.96 12.14
N LEU A 150 -14.69 19.88 12.58
CA LEU A 150 -15.08 21.09 13.31
C LEU A 150 -14.57 22.40 12.71
N ILE A 151 -13.77 22.37 11.65
CA ILE A 151 -13.10 23.56 11.10
C ILE A 151 -13.37 23.62 9.60
N GLY A 152 -13.84 24.79 9.13
CA GLY A 152 -13.86 25.17 7.72
C GLY A 152 -12.84 26.28 7.48
N ASP A 153 -12.00 26.15 6.45
CA ASP A 153 -11.00 27.15 6.07
C ASP A 153 -10.94 27.26 4.54
N PRO A 154 -11.34 28.41 3.97
CA PRO A 154 -11.33 28.64 2.52
C PRO A 154 -9.92 28.72 1.93
N GLY A 155 -8.88 28.91 2.77
CA GLY A 155 -7.49 28.92 2.36
C GLY A 155 -6.85 27.52 2.34
N MET A 156 -7.62 26.46 2.50
CA MET A 156 -7.12 25.08 2.53
C MET A 156 -7.87 24.18 1.55
N ARG A 157 -7.13 23.24 0.95
CA ARG A 157 -7.69 22.16 0.13
C ARG A 157 -7.12 20.82 0.54
N ARG A 158 -7.97 19.80 0.55
CA ARG A 158 -7.55 18.40 0.75
C ARG A 158 -7.35 17.74 -0.60
N VAL A 159 -6.12 17.30 -0.85
CA VAL A 159 -5.75 16.48 -1.99
C VAL A 159 -5.84 15.02 -1.59
N ILE A 160 -6.58 14.24 -2.36
CA ILE A 160 -6.79 12.80 -2.17
C ILE A 160 -6.26 12.10 -3.41
N VAL A 161 -5.33 11.20 -3.23
CA VAL A 161 -4.80 10.36 -4.31
C VAL A 161 -5.15 8.92 -4.01
N SER A 162 -5.85 8.28 -4.94
CA SER A 162 -6.21 6.86 -4.87
C SER A 162 -5.51 6.09 -5.98
N VAL A 163 -4.82 5.03 -5.61
CA VAL A 163 -4.17 4.10 -6.54
C VAL A 163 -4.83 2.75 -6.40
N THR A 164 -5.39 2.26 -7.51
CA THR A 164 -6.10 0.98 -7.57
C THR A 164 -5.27 -0.01 -8.39
N PHE A 165 -5.17 -1.24 -7.92
CA PHE A 165 -4.48 -2.33 -8.60
C PHE A 165 -5.18 -3.66 -8.37
N GLN A 166 -4.91 -4.62 -9.24
CA GLN A 166 -5.42 -5.98 -9.09
C GLN A 166 -4.31 -6.86 -8.50
N PRO A 167 -4.49 -7.43 -7.29
CA PRO A 167 -3.50 -8.33 -6.71
C PRO A 167 -3.32 -9.56 -7.59
N MET A 168 -2.08 -10.02 -7.74
CA MET A 168 -1.83 -11.35 -8.28
C MET A 168 -2.28 -12.38 -7.25
N THR A 169 -3.21 -13.24 -7.63
CA THR A 169 -3.65 -14.37 -6.81
C THR A 169 -3.27 -15.67 -7.49
N THR A 170 -2.99 -16.68 -6.69
CA THR A 170 -2.76 -18.06 -7.18
C THR A 170 -4.06 -18.75 -7.61
N SER A 171 -5.21 -18.10 -7.37
CA SER A 171 -6.53 -18.61 -7.72
C SER A 171 -6.94 -18.10 -9.09
N SER A 172 -7.60 -18.96 -9.89
CA SER A 172 -8.20 -18.63 -11.19
C SER A 172 -9.37 -17.64 -11.07
N THR A 173 -9.84 -17.35 -9.89
CA THR A 173 -10.86 -16.33 -9.62
C THR A 173 -10.22 -14.96 -9.67
N ALA A 174 -10.76 -14.05 -10.48
CA ALA A 174 -10.29 -12.67 -10.55
C ALA A 174 -10.28 -12.05 -9.14
N ALA A 175 -9.10 -11.68 -8.67
CA ALA A 175 -8.97 -11.04 -7.36
C ALA A 175 -9.71 -9.71 -7.36
N ALA A 176 -10.37 -9.40 -6.27
CA ALA A 176 -10.97 -8.09 -6.06
C ALA A 176 -9.87 -7.01 -6.13
N THR A 177 -10.16 -5.92 -6.85
CA THR A 177 -9.25 -4.77 -6.91
C THR A 177 -9.01 -4.21 -5.53
N LYS A 178 -7.76 -3.83 -5.24
CA LYS A 178 -7.36 -3.15 -4.01
C LYS A 178 -7.06 -1.69 -4.32
N THR A 179 -7.40 -0.82 -3.38
CA THR A 179 -7.16 0.62 -3.49
C THR A 179 -6.37 1.11 -2.29
N VAL A 180 -5.30 1.83 -2.56
CA VAL A 180 -4.54 2.61 -1.57
C VAL A 180 -4.93 4.05 -1.74
N THR A 181 -5.40 4.69 -0.68
CA THR A 181 -5.79 6.11 -0.69
C THR A 181 -4.94 6.87 0.31
N LEU A 182 -4.25 7.91 -0.16
CA LEU A 182 -3.51 8.85 0.65
C LEU A 182 -4.13 10.24 0.49
N SER A 183 -4.05 11.03 1.52
CA SER A 183 -4.52 12.42 1.45
C SER A 183 -3.61 13.36 2.24
N MET A 184 -3.53 14.60 1.79
CA MET A 184 -2.88 15.69 2.50
C MET A 184 -3.67 16.97 2.35
N ILE A 185 -3.39 17.94 3.21
CA ILE A 185 -3.96 19.27 3.15
C ILE A 185 -2.88 20.25 2.69
N ILE A 186 -3.26 21.10 1.76
CA ILE A 186 -2.42 22.18 1.23
C ILE A 186 -3.09 23.49 1.58
N ALA A 187 -2.33 24.38 2.21
CA ALA A 187 -2.74 25.78 2.42
C ALA A 187 -2.37 26.63 1.21
N GLN A 188 -3.18 27.62 0.93
CA GLN A 188 -2.93 28.63 -0.09
C GLN A 188 -1.68 29.43 0.27
N ARG A 189 -0.86 29.71 -0.75
CA ARG A 189 0.40 30.45 -0.60
C ARG A 189 0.30 31.85 -1.21
#